data_c1ffa5708840be8cae77829d1d3a6e74
#
_entry.id   c1ffa5708840be8cae77829d1d3a6e74
#
_cell.length_a   1.000
_cell.length_b   1.000
_cell.length_c   1.000
_cell.angle_alpha   90.00
_cell.angle_beta   90.00
_cell.angle_gamma   90.00
#
_symmetry.space_group_name_H-M   'P 1'
#
loop_
_entity.id
_entity.type
_entity.pdbx_description
1 polymer ?
#
loop_
_entity_poly.entity_id
_entity_poly.type
_entity_poly.pdbx_seq_one_letter_code
_entity_poly.pdbx_strand_id
1 'polypeptide(L)'
;MATNTKKIAEEQVEETVETKEAVNVLDLLLGSDIGEIKLPTKEMEIKRLSGVFGNPFVITVSALSPDRYEEVQDMAISVKGKDADIEISLLQVLVVMEGVMDPNGKPLFKNKNLMTKFKASTPKELVRKLLLSGEIASIYGEIADLSGFGEGSVTEVKN
;
A
#
# COMPACT_ATOMS: atom_id res chain seq x y z
N MET A 1 -12.63 40.34 -36.46
CA MET A 1 -12.53 40.39 -34.98
C MET A 1 -12.65 39.03 -34.29
N ALA A 2 -13.38 38.08 -34.86
CA ALA A 2 -13.49 36.72 -34.28
C ALA A 2 -12.25 35.84 -34.43
N THR A 3 -11.36 36.12 -35.39
CA THR A 3 -10.14 35.37 -35.70
C THR A 3 -8.95 35.68 -34.78
N ASN A 4 -8.91 36.87 -34.15
CA ASN A 4 -7.82 37.23 -33.23
C ASN A 4 -7.96 36.64 -31.83
N THR A 5 -9.20 36.39 -31.38
CA THR A 5 -9.45 35.81 -30.05
C THR A 5 -9.14 34.31 -29.98
N LYS A 6 -9.31 33.60 -31.11
CA LYS A 6 -8.96 32.19 -31.24
C LYS A 6 -7.45 31.95 -31.26
N LYS A 7 -6.68 32.82 -31.89
CA LYS A 7 -5.22 32.72 -31.97
C LYS A 7 -4.55 32.94 -30.61
N ILE A 8 -5.07 33.85 -29.82
CA ILE A 8 -4.55 34.15 -28.45
C ILE A 8 -4.81 33.03 -27.48
N ALA A 9 -5.96 32.31 -27.59
CA ALA A 9 -6.30 31.18 -26.77
C ALA A 9 -5.44 29.94 -27.08
N GLU A 10 -5.10 29.71 -28.35
CA GLU A 10 -4.23 28.61 -28.76
C GLU A 10 -2.77 28.82 -28.33
N GLU A 11 -2.24 30.04 -28.40
CA GLU A 11 -0.90 30.37 -27.90
C GLU A 11 -0.80 30.24 -26.38
N GLN A 12 -1.82 30.57 -25.59
CA GLN A 12 -1.82 30.43 -24.13
C GLN A 12 -1.88 28.97 -23.71
N VAL A 13 -2.52 28.09 -24.46
CA VAL A 13 -2.60 26.65 -24.17
C VAL A 13 -1.26 25.96 -24.48
N GLU A 14 -0.56 26.33 -25.52
CA GLU A 14 0.77 25.82 -25.85
C GLU A 14 1.81 26.24 -24.80
N GLU A 15 1.80 27.48 -24.34
CA GLU A 15 2.69 27.97 -23.29
C GLU A 15 2.51 27.24 -21.94
N THR A 16 1.31 26.84 -21.60
CA THR A 16 1.01 26.09 -20.37
C THR A 16 1.49 24.64 -20.44
N VAL A 17 1.49 24.03 -21.63
CA VAL A 17 1.97 22.66 -21.85
C VAL A 17 3.50 22.60 -21.83
N GLU A 18 4.20 23.57 -22.45
CA GLU A 18 5.66 23.66 -22.41
C GLU A 18 6.21 23.84 -20.99
N THR A 19 5.53 24.61 -20.11
CA THR A 19 5.95 24.86 -18.73
C THR A 19 5.91 23.60 -17.86
N LYS A 20 5.03 22.63 -18.17
CA LYS A 20 4.92 21.36 -17.43
C LYS A 20 6.01 20.35 -17.76
N GLU A 21 6.60 20.42 -18.98
CA GLU A 21 7.65 19.51 -19.44
C GLU A 21 9.06 19.91 -18.97
N ALA A 22 9.23 21.16 -18.47
CA ALA A 22 10.52 21.73 -18.12
C ALA A 22 11.01 21.49 -16.68
N VAL A 23 10.19 20.81 -15.84
CA VAL A 23 10.53 20.61 -14.41
C VAL A 23 11.32 19.33 -14.24
N ASN A 24 12.56 19.44 -13.75
CA ASN A 24 13.37 18.25 -13.47
C ASN A 24 13.12 17.72 -12.04
N VAL A 25 13.43 16.46 -11.86
CA VAL A 25 13.14 15.74 -10.61
C VAL A 25 13.94 16.29 -9.42
N LEU A 26 15.17 16.76 -9.65
CA LEU A 26 16.00 17.33 -8.58
C LEU A 26 15.37 18.62 -8.04
N ASP A 27 14.89 19.48 -8.93
CA ASP A 27 14.21 20.72 -8.56
C ASP A 27 12.89 20.45 -7.82
N LEU A 28 12.15 19.40 -8.21
CA LEU A 28 10.95 18.96 -7.49
C LEU A 28 11.27 18.54 -6.07
N LEU A 29 12.32 17.74 -5.88
CA LEU A 29 12.71 17.23 -4.57
C LEU A 29 13.20 18.35 -3.63
N LEU A 30 14.07 19.22 -4.15
CA LEU A 30 14.69 20.28 -3.34
C LEU A 30 13.81 21.49 -3.14
N GLY A 31 12.97 21.82 -4.13
CA GLY A 31 12.16 23.04 -4.14
C GLY A 31 10.80 22.91 -3.47
N SER A 32 10.36 21.71 -3.12
CA SER A 32 9.07 21.50 -2.49
C SER A 32 9.15 21.63 -0.96
N ASP A 33 8.03 21.97 -0.34
CA ASP A 33 7.90 21.98 1.13
C ASP A 33 7.69 20.58 1.71
N ILE A 34 7.67 19.54 0.88
CA ILE A 34 7.47 18.16 1.30
C ILE A 34 8.78 17.63 1.89
N GLY A 35 8.86 17.52 3.21
CA GLY A 35 10.02 16.95 3.90
C GLY A 35 9.93 15.45 4.14
N GLU A 36 8.71 14.90 4.11
CA GLU A 36 8.46 13.49 4.31
C GLU A 36 7.34 13.01 3.38
N ILE A 37 7.59 11.93 2.67
CA ILE A 37 6.60 11.34 1.77
C ILE A 37 5.88 10.23 2.53
N LYS A 38 4.57 10.39 2.70
CA LYS A 38 3.74 9.41 3.39
C LYS A 38 3.52 8.18 2.52
N LEU A 39 3.47 7.02 3.16
CA LEU A 39 3.13 5.77 2.48
C LEU A 39 1.68 5.80 1.98
N PRO A 40 1.41 5.33 0.76
CA PRO A 40 0.04 5.27 0.26
C PRO A 40 -0.81 4.30 1.06
N THR A 41 -2.09 4.64 1.21
CA THR A 41 -3.08 3.84 1.91
C THR A 41 -4.32 3.65 1.05
N LYS A 42 -5.12 2.65 1.39
CA LYS A 42 -6.38 2.35 0.71
C LYS A 42 -7.36 1.75 1.71
N GLU A 43 -8.65 2.08 1.57
CA GLU A 43 -9.69 1.43 2.35
C GLU A 43 -10.24 0.22 1.61
N MET A 44 -10.50 -0.87 2.34
CA MET A 44 -11.07 -2.10 1.80
C MET A 44 -12.14 -2.64 2.73
N GLU A 45 -13.20 -3.20 2.17
CA GLU A 45 -14.25 -3.86 2.94
C GLU A 45 -14.08 -5.37 2.90
N ILE A 46 -14.11 -6.01 4.06
CA ILE A 46 -14.17 -7.47 4.16
C ILE A 46 -15.64 -7.87 4.31
N LYS A 47 -16.26 -8.19 3.18
CA LYS A 47 -17.72 -8.37 3.10
C LYS A 47 -18.25 -9.47 4.04
N ARG A 48 -17.52 -10.57 4.18
CA ARG A 48 -17.91 -11.64 5.10
C ARG A 48 -18.02 -11.13 6.54
N LEU A 49 -17.04 -10.33 6.98
CA LEU A 49 -17.03 -9.77 8.34
C LEU A 49 -18.09 -8.67 8.49
N SER A 50 -18.39 -7.93 7.44
CA SER A 50 -19.54 -7.00 7.44
C SER A 50 -20.83 -7.74 7.76
N GLY A 51 -21.02 -8.92 7.17
CA GLY A 51 -22.17 -9.78 7.46
C GLY A 51 -22.17 -10.31 8.89
N VAL A 52 -21.02 -10.71 9.40
CA VAL A 52 -20.86 -11.23 10.78
C VAL A 52 -21.20 -10.16 11.81
N PHE A 53 -20.70 -8.95 11.65
CA PHE A 53 -20.85 -7.87 12.63
C PHE A 53 -22.07 -6.96 12.38
N GLY A 54 -22.77 -7.14 11.26
CA GLY A 54 -23.96 -6.34 10.95
C GLY A 54 -23.67 -4.88 10.61
N ASN A 55 -22.44 -4.54 10.33
CA ASN A 55 -21.99 -3.19 9.95
C ASN A 55 -20.86 -3.32 8.92
N PRO A 56 -20.65 -2.32 8.05
CA PRO A 56 -19.52 -2.34 7.13
C PRO A 56 -18.20 -2.54 7.87
N PHE A 57 -17.51 -3.62 7.55
CA PHE A 57 -16.19 -3.93 8.13
C PHE A 57 -15.12 -3.41 7.17
N VAL A 58 -14.72 -2.14 7.37
CA VAL A 58 -13.77 -1.44 6.50
C VAL A 58 -12.43 -1.35 7.21
N ILE A 59 -11.40 -1.85 6.56
CA ILE A 59 -10.02 -1.76 7.04
C ILE A 59 -9.24 -0.75 6.21
N THR A 60 -8.24 -0.14 6.81
CA THR A 60 -7.25 0.67 6.09
C THR A 60 -6.00 -0.17 5.89
N VAL A 61 -5.59 -0.33 4.63
CA VAL A 61 -4.34 -1.00 4.29
C VAL A 61 -3.31 0.04 3.88
N SER A 62 -2.07 -0.16 4.29
CA SER A 62 -0.95 0.73 4.02
C SER A 62 0.16 0.00 3.28
N ALA A 63 0.84 0.70 2.38
CA ALA A 63 2.11 0.23 1.87
C ALA A 63 3.09 -0.02 3.02
N LEU A 64 4.03 -0.91 2.82
CA LEU A 64 5.17 -1.10 3.72
C LEU A 64 6.36 -0.33 3.16
N SER A 65 7.16 0.28 4.05
CA SER A 65 8.44 0.85 3.66
C SER A 65 9.39 -0.24 3.15
N PRO A 66 10.39 0.09 2.33
CA PRO A 66 11.36 -0.91 1.85
C PRO A 66 12.02 -1.69 2.99
N ASP A 67 12.43 -1.00 4.05
CA ASP A 67 13.06 -1.64 5.22
C ASP A 67 12.12 -2.61 5.91
N ARG A 68 10.85 -2.22 6.08
CA ARG A 68 9.85 -3.07 6.72
C ARG A 68 9.49 -4.28 5.87
N TYR A 69 9.38 -4.09 4.56
CA TYR A 69 9.10 -5.19 3.64
C TYR A 69 10.23 -6.22 3.66
N GLU A 70 11.49 -5.75 3.67
CA GLU A 70 12.67 -6.60 3.77
C GLU A 70 12.70 -7.40 5.08
N GLU A 71 12.40 -6.76 6.21
CA GLU A 71 12.30 -7.46 7.51
C GLU A 71 11.26 -8.58 7.49
N VAL A 72 10.10 -8.31 6.88
CA VAL A 72 9.03 -9.30 6.75
C VAL A 72 9.46 -10.46 5.86
N GLN A 73 10.13 -10.18 4.74
CA GLN A 73 10.68 -11.21 3.87
C GLN A 73 11.70 -12.08 4.59
N ASP A 74 12.59 -11.47 5.35
CA ASP A 74 13.59 -12.19 6.14
C ASP A 74 12.96 -13.14 7.16
N MET A 75 11.89 -12.71 7.81
CA MET A 75 11.14 -13.57 8.74
C MET A 75 10.45 -14.75 8.04
N ALA A 76 10.09 -14.60 6.77
CA ALA A 76 9.41 -15.63 5.98
C ALA A 76 10.38 -16.58 5.28
N ILE A 77 11.68 -16.34 5.33
CA ILE A 77 12.68 -17.21 4.73
C ILE A 77 12.90 -18.43 5.62
N SER A 78 12.74 -19.62 5.03
CA SER A 78 13.05 -20.89 5.66
C SER A 78 14.30 -21.47 5.00
N VAL A 79 15.33 -21.75 5.78
CA VAL A 79 16.56 -22.36 5.28
C VAL A 79 16.48 -23.87 5.48
N LYS A 80 16.41 -24.61 4.36
CA LYS A 80 16.46 -26.07 4.36
C LYS A 80 17.66 -26.53 3.53
N GLY A 81 18.68 -27.09 4.22
CA GLY A 81 19.90 -27.53 3.56
C GLY A 81 20.72 -26.35 3.03
N LYS A 82 20.99 -26.33 1.71
CA LYS A 82 21.77 -25.28 1.04
C LYS A 82 20.91 -24.19 0.40
N ASP A 83 19.60 -24.39 0.32
CA ASP A 83 18.69 -23.49 -0.35
C ASP A 83 17.82 -22.73 0.67
N ALA A 84 17.60 -21.45 0.42
CA ALA A 84 16.70 -20.62 1.19
C ALA A 84 15.40 -20.48 0.41
N ASP A 85 14.28 -20.96 0.99
CA ASP A 85 12.95 -20.83 0.41
C ASP A 85 12.12 -19.83 1.19
N ILE A 86 11.32 -19.04 0.48
CA ILE A 86 10.34 -18.13 1.10
C ILE A 86 9.02 -18.88 1.29
N GLU A 87 8.54 -18.94 2.52
CA GLU A 87 7.21 -19.45 2.81
C GLU A 87 6.17 -18.41 2.45
N ILE A 88 5.52 -18.56 1.30
CA ILE A 88 4.59 -17.59 0.74
C ILE A 88 3.39 -17.35 1.66
N SER A 89 2.83 -18.40 2.24
CA SER A 89 1.69 -18.26 3.16
C SER A 89 2.06 -17.48 4.42
N LEU A 90 3.26 -17.69 4.95
CA LEU A 90 3.76 -16.93 6.09
C LEU A 90 4.04 -15.48 5.71
N LEU A 91 4.65 -15.24 4.54
CA LEU A 91 4.89 -13.90 4.02
C LEU A 91 3.58 -13.10 3.93
N GLN A 92 2.53 -13.71 3.37
CA GLN A 92 1.23 -13.06 3.25
C GLN A 92 0.64 -12.66 4.62
N VAL A 93 0.69 -13.56 5.59
CA VAL A 93 0.22 -13.28 6.95
C VAL A 93 1.02 -12.14 7.60
N LEU A 94 2.34 -12.16 7.46
CA LEU A 94 3.21 -11.13 8.04
C LEU A 94 2.98 -9.75 7.39
N VAL A 95 2.80 -9.70 6.08
CA VAL A 95 2.50 -8.45 5.36
C VAL A 95 1.14 -7.89 5.81
N VAL A 96 0.12 -8.73 5.91
CA VAL A 96 -1.21 -8.33 6.41
C VAL A 96 -1.11 -7.82 7.84
N MET A 97 -0.37 -8.51 8.69
CA MET A 97 -0.15 -8.11 10.07
C MET A 97 0.48 -6.72 10.20
N GLU A 98 1.41 -6.38 9.30
CA GLU A 98 2.09 -5.09 9.31
C GLU A 98 1.32 -3.99 8.56
N GLY A 99 0.56 -4.34 7.53
CA GLY A 99 -0.05 -3.37 6.62
C GLY A 99 -1.50 -3.00 6.91
N VAL A 100 -2.22 -3.78 7.72
CA VAL A 100 -3.59 -3.43 8.11
C VAL A 100 -3.55 -2.56 9.36
N MET A 101 -4.13 -1.36 9.24
CA MET A 101 -4.05 -0.32 10.28
C MET A 101 -5.36 -0.14 11.01
N ASP A 102 -5.27 0.24 12.29
CA ASP A 102 -6.41 0.72 13.07
C ASP A 102 -6.66 2.22 12.77
N PRO A 103 -7.74 2.82 13.30
CA PRO A 103 -8.02 4.25 13.07
C PRO A 103 -6.93 5.20 13.57
N ASN A 104 -6.04 4.75 14.44
CA ASN A 104 -4.92 5.55 14.96
C ASN A 104 -3.64 5.37 14.15
N GLY A 105 -3.68 4.60 13.05
CA GLY A 105 -2.52 4.34 12.20
C GLY A 105 -1.55 3.32 12.77
N LYS A 106 -1.98 2.49 13.71
CA LYS A 106 -1.19 1.39 14.28
C LYS A 106 -1.63 0.05 13.70
N PRO A 107 -0.74 -0.95 13.61
CA PRO A 107 -1.13 -2.27 13.13
C PRO A 107 -2.29 -2.88 13.94
N LEU A 108 -3.41 -3.13 13.27
CA LEU A 108 -4.64 -3.62 13.90
C LEU A 108 -4.44 -4.95 14.62
N PHE A 109 -3.75 -5.89 13.98
CA PHE A 109 -3.58 -7.26 14.51
C PHE A 109 -2.55 -7.35 15.64
N LYS A 110 -1.83 -6.26 15.93
CA LYS A 110 -0.94 -6.18 17.09
C LYS A 110 -1.63 -5.60 18.31
N ASN A 111 -2.91 -5.31 18.25
CA ASN A 111 -3.69 -4.80 19.37
C ASN A 111 -3.90 -5.92 20.42
N LYS A 112 -3.38 -5.69 21.61
CA LYS A 112 -3.40 -6.68 22.69
C LYS A 112 -4.82 -7.02 23.17
N ASN A 113 -5.72 -6.04 23.15
CA ASN A 113 -7.12 -6.24 23.55
C ASN A 113 -7.85 -7.16 22.56
N LEU A 114 -7.57 -7.03 21.27
CA LEU A 114 -8.11 -7.93 20.25
C LEU A 114 -7.56 -9.34 20.41
N MET A 115 -6.26 -9.47 20.66
CA MET A 115 -5.66 -10.78 20.91
C MET A 115 -6.31 -11.49 22.11
N THR A 116 -6.53 -10.76 23.18
CA THR A 116 -7.21 -11.30 24.37
C THR A 116 -8.64 -11.72 24.07
N LYS A 117 -9.40 -10.85 23.38
CA LYS A 117 -10.81 -11.12 23.03
C LYS A 117 -10.97 -12.39 22.19
N PHE A 118 -10.14 -12.56 21.21
CA PHE A 118 -10.20 -13.70 20.28
C PHE A 118 -9.28 -14.86 20.67
N LYS A 119 -8.70 -14.80 21.86
CA LYS A 119 -7.84 -15.86 22.43
C LYS A 119 -6.67 -16.21 21.50
N ALA A 120 -6.03 -15.19 20.93
CA ALA A 120 -4.84 -15.33 20.13
C ALA A 120 -3.60 -14.99 20.97
N SER A 121 -2.60 -15.86 20.93
CA SER A 121 -1.34 -15.67 21.65
C SER A 121 -0.37 -14.76 20.91
N THR A 122 -0.50 -14.66 19.57
CA THR A 122 0.38 -13.86 18.71
C THR A 122 -0.44 -13.11 17.67
N PRO A 123 0.10 -12.01 17.12
CA PRO A 123 -0.56 -11.32 16.01
C PRO A 123 -0.82 -12.21 14.80
N LYS A 124 0.10 -13.11 14.44
CA LYS A 124 -0.10 -14.09 13.36
C LYS A 124 -1.32 -14.97 13.59
N GLU A 125 -1.46 -15.46 14.82
CA GLU A 125 -2.61 -16.28 15.20
C GLU A 125 -3.91 -15.49 15.10
N LEU A 126 -3.90 -14.22 15.48
CA LEU A 126 -5.07 -13.35 15.37
C LEU A 126 -5.50 -13.17 13.91
N VAL A 127 -4.56 -12.93 13.00
CA VAL A 127 -4.84 -12.84 11.56
C VAL A 127 -5.53 -14.12 11.08
N ARG A 128 -4.97 -15.27 11.40
CA ARG A 128 -5.48 -16.58 10.98
C ARG A 128 -6.83 -16.94 11.59
N LYS A 129 -7.15 -16.41 12.77
CA LYS A 129 -8.46 -16.59 13.39
C LYS A 129 -9.55 -15.73 12.78
N LEU A 130 -9.22 -14.52 12.39
CA LEU A 130 -10.19 -13.56 11.89
C LEU A 130 -10.41 -13.63 10.37
N LEU A 131 -9.39 -14.01 9.61
CA LEU A 131 -9.40 -13.96 8.15
C LEU A 131 -9.28 -15.34 7.52
N LEU A 132 -9.97 -15.51 6.40
CA LEU A 132 -9.83 -16.68 5.54
C LEU A 132 -8.60 -16.53 4.63
N SER A 133 -8.08 -17.66 4.16
CA SER A 133 -6.88 -17.69 3.30
C SER A 133 -7.00 -16.79 2.06
N GLY A 134 -8.16 -16.80 1.40
CA GLY A 134 -8.40 -15.93 0.24
C GLY A 134 -8.48 -14.45 0.58
N GLU A 135 -8.98 -14.13 1.77
CA GLU A 135 -9.01 -12.76 2.27
C GLU A 135 -7.60 -12.25 2.58
N ILE A 136 -6.79 -13.09 3.22
CA ILE A 136 -5.37 -12.80 3.48
C ILE A 136 -4.62 -12.56 2.17
N ALA A 137 -4.81 -13.43 1.18
CA ALA A 137 -4.15 -13.31 -0.13
C ALA A 137 -4.58 -12.02 -0.86
N SER A 138 -5.86 -11.66 -0.81
CA SER A 138 -6.37 -10.44 -1.44
C SER A 138 -5.82 -9.18 -0.77
N ILE A 139 -5.79 -9.14 0.54
CA ILE A 139 -5.25 -8.00 1.31
C ILE A 139 -3.73 -7.88 1.06
N TYR A 140 -3.02 -9.00 1.07
CA TYR A 140 -1.60 -9.05 0.72
C TYR A 140 -1.35 -8.43 -0.66
N GLY A 141 -2.14 -8.83 -1.67
CA GLY A 141 -2.01 -8.30 -3.03
C GLY A 141 -2.17 -6.78 -3.08
N GLU A 142 -3.14 -6.23 -2.36
CA GLU A 142 -3.35 -4.78 -2.30
C GLU A 142 -2.20 -4.05 -1.60
N ILE A 143 -1.70 -4.61 -0.51
CA ILE A 143 -0.53 -4.02 0.19
C ILE A 143 0.71 -4.06 -0.71
N ALA A 144 0.92 -5.17 -1.42
CA ALA A 144 2.02 -5.31 -2.38
C ALA A 144 1.92 -4.27 -3.51
N ASP A 145 0.73 -4.09 -4.08
CA ASP A 145 0.50 -3.08 -5.12
C ASP A 145 0.80 -1.67 -4.60
N LEU A 146 0.29 -1.33 -3.41
CA LEU A 146 0.57 -0.05 -2.76
C LEU A 146 2.06 0.14 -2.46
N SER A 147 2.78 -0.95 -2.22
CA SER A 147 4.22 -0.95 -1.93
C SER A 147 5.08 -0.89 -3.20
N GLY A 148 4.47 -0.70 -4.36
CA GLY A 148 5.15 -0.48 -5.62
C GLY A 148 5.34 -1.71 -6.49
N PHE A 149 4.80 -2.88 -6.10
CA PHE A 149 4.90 -4.12 -6.87
C PHE A 149 3.83 -4.24 -7.97
N GLY A 150 2.84 -3.33 -8.01
CA GLY A 150 1.81 -3.34 -9.03
C GLY A 150 2.35 -2.96 -10.42
N GLU A 151 1.68 -3.44 -11.46
CA GLU A 151 1.99 -3.06 -12.84
C GLU A 151 1.79 -1.56 -13.03
N GLY A 152 2.69 -0.93 -13.77
CA GLY A 152 2.60 0.49 -14.09
C GLY A 152 3.08 1.43 -12.99
N SER A 153 3.59 0.93 -11.86
CA SER A 153 4.16 1.77 -10.80
C SER A 153 5.38 2.55 -11.27
N VAL A 154 6.18 1.95 -12.13
CA VAL A 154 7.32 2.60 -12.79
C VAL A 154 7.23 2.27 -14.27
N THR A 155 7.21 3.30 -15.11
CA THR A 155 7.08 3.13 -16.54
C THR A 155 8.17 3.88 -17.30
N GLU A 156 8.52 3.38 -18.48
CA GLU A 156 9.40 4.10 -19.39
C GLU A 156 8.67 5.30 -20.00
N VAL A 157 9.35 6.44 -20.05
CA VAL A 157 8.84 7.62 -20.76
C VAL A 157 9.26 7.51 -22.21
N LYS A 158 8.28 7.38 -23.10
CA LYS A 158 8.51 7.35 -24.54
C LYS A 158 8.44 8.78 -25.09
N ASN A 159 9.54 9.19 -25.73
CA ASN A 159 9.62 10.48 -26.44
C ASN A 159 9.04 10.36 -27.86
#